data_ccea38c8d5857aff274056027036161d
#
_entry.id   ccea38c8d5857aff274056027036161d
#
_cell.length_a   1.000
_cell.length_b   1.000
_cell.length_c   1.000
_cell.angle_alpha   90.00
_cell.angle_beta   90.00
_cell.angle_gamma   90.00
#
_symmetry.space_group_name_H-M   'P 1'
#
loop_
_entity.id
_entity.type
_entity.pdbx_description
1 polymer ?
#
loop_
_entity_poly.entity_id
_entity_poly.type
_entity_poly.pdbx_seq_one_letter_code
_entity_poly.pdbx_strand_id
1 'polypeptide(L)'
;YKRQVQRLNEIAAETRASVILHTGDFGFYTQDSIERMGDRTLRHVVQHSPLLSTKLRSVLLDSSDARDTHPPLTNGPVPTTLRQMLADHRREAVLSEFPQLLSGQISLKVPVFTVYGACEDVHIVERVRSGEYQVPNLHLMDESTTHAIDVGSLRLRLLGLGGAIVPHKLFDHGSAPGTMAGGHGTMWTTMLQLGELFESAQHVYDPAEVRILVSYGAPGRDVLIDQLAHAVHADFTISGSLHLRHAMSY
;
A
#
# COMPACT_ATOMS: atom_id res chain seq x y z
N TYR A 1 10.14 17.08 8.89
CA TYR A 1 9.61 15.75 8.52
C TYR A 1 10.46 15.21 7.39
N LYS A 2 11.06 14.01 7.56
CA LYS A 2 11.81 13.36 6.49
C LYS A 2 10.80 12.70 5.55
N ARG A 3 11.02 12.84 4.24
CA ARG A 3 10.23 12.18 3.21
C ARG A 3 10.37 10.66 3.33
N GLN A 4 9.35 9.89 2.99
CA GLN A 4 9.32 8.43 3.12
C GLN A 4 10.48 7.77 2.36
N VAL A 5 10.66 8.13 1.08
CA VAL A 5 11.73 7.59 0.23
C VAL A 5 13.12 7.91 0.79
N GLN A 6 13.30 9.14 1.28
CA GLN A 6 14.56 9.51 1.95
C GLN A 6 14.80 8.64 3.20
N ARG A 7 13.78 8.40 4.01
CA ARG A 7 13.89 7.56 5.20
C ARG A 7 14.20 6.10 4.87
N LEU A 8 13.59 5.54 3.82
CA LEU A 8 13.91 4.19 3.33
C LEU A 8 15.38 4.10 2.90
N ASN A 9 15.87 5.06 2.13
CA ASN A 9 17.27 5.11 1.71
C ASN A 9 18.24 5.26 2.89
N GLU A 10 17.90 6.06 3.91
CA GLU A 10 18.69 6.22 5.14
C GLU A 10 18.75 4.91 5.92
N ILE A 11 17.61 4.25 6.14
CA ILE A 11 17.57 2.95 6.84
C ILE A 11 18.40 1.92 6.10
N ALA A 12 18.28 1.84 4.77
CA ALA A 12 19.08 0.93 3.98
C ALA A 12 20.58 1.17 4.15
N ALA A 13 21.01 2.44 4.16
CA ALA A 13 22.41 2.82 4.35
C ALA A 13 22.88 2.52 5.79
N GLU A 14 22.09 2.88 6.81
CA GLU A 14 22.39 2.65 8.23
C GLU A 14 22.55 1.14 8.53
N THR A 15 21.68 0.32 7.95
CA THR A 15 21.66 -1.14 8.17
C THR A 15 22.51 -1.93 7.16
N ARG A 16 23.06 -1.25 6.15
CA ARG A 16 23.74 -1.87 4.99
C ARG A 16 22.85 -2.91 4.29
N ALA A 17 21.56 -2.64 4.24
CA ALA A 17 20.62 -3.53 3.58
C ALA A 17 20.80 -3.49 2.07
N SER A 18 20.78 -4.67 1.44
CA SER A 18 20.84 -4.83 -0.02
C SER A 18 19.46 -4.81 -0.66
N VAL A 19 18.39 -4.99 0.15
CA VAL A 19 17.00 -5.04 -0.29
C VAL A 19 16.08 -4.58 0.85
N ILE A 20 14.92 -4.04 0.50
CA ILE A 20 13.86 -3.68 1.44
C ILE A 20 12.60 -4.48 1.10
N LEU A 21 11.98 -5.11 2.10
CA LEU A 21 10.64 -5.66 2.01
C LEU A 21 9.67 -4.68 2.67
N HIS A 22 8.65 -4.26 1.92
CA HIS A 22 7.68 -3.26 2.35
C HIS A 22 6.27 -3.85 2.35
N THR A 23 5.52 -3.66 3.41
CA THR A 23 4.28 -4.38 3.71
C THR A 23 3.00 -3.65 3.34
N GLY A 24 3.07 -2.72 2.38
CA GLY A 24 1.90 -1.99 1.86
C GLY A 24 1.80 -0.55 2.34
N ASP A 25 0.78 0.15 1.81
CA ASP A 25 0.59 1.59 1.99
C ASP A 25 1.85 2.41 1.56
N PHE A 26 2.43 2.01 0.42
CA PHE A 26 3.59 2.71 -0.17
C PHE A 26 3.21 4.12 -0.66
N GLY A 27 1.92 4.34 -0.89
CA GLY A 27 1.38 5.60 -1.36
C GLY A 27 1.26 5.67 -2.88
N PHE A 28 0.72 4.63 -3.49
CA PHE A 28 0.41 4.60 -4.92
C PHE A 28 -0.73 5.57 -5.26
N TYR A 29 -0.42 6.87 -5.23
CA TYR A 29 -1.33 7.96 -5.55
C TYR A 29 -0.71 8.92 -6.55
N THR A 30 -1.55 9.48 -7.40
CA THR A 30 -1.26 10.65 -8.22
C THR A 30 -2.23 11.78 -7.87
N GLN A 31 -2.11 12.93 -8.52
CA GLN A 31 -3.06 14.02 -8.32
C GLN A 31 -4.49 13.60 -8.69
N ASP A 32 -4.65 12.81 -9.74
CA ASP A 32 -5.96 12.34 -10.21
C ASP A 32 -6.61 11.34 -9.23
N SER A 33 -5.82 10.72 -8.37
CA SER A 33 -6.33 9.82 -7.32
C SER A 33 -7.23 10.54 -6.32
N ILE A 34 -6.96 11.82 -6.06
CA ILE A 34 -7.75 12.65 -5.13
C ILE A 34 -9.22 12.73 -5.59
N GLU A 35 -9.44 12.82 -6.90
CA GLU A 35 -10.79 12.88 -7.47
C GLU A 35 -11.55 11.55 -7.34
N ARG A 36 -10.84 10.44 -7.40
CA ARG A 36 -11.42 9.09 -7.32
C ARG A 36 -11.62 8.59 -5.89
N MET A 37 -10.87 9.12 -4.92
CA MET A 37 -11.00 8.72 -3.51
C MET A 37 -12.34 9.12 -2.93
N GLY A 38 -12.93 8.26 -2.10
CA GLY A 38 -14.06 8.62 -1.25
C GLY A 38 -13.64 9.60 -0.15
N ASP A 39 -14.55 10.46 0.29
CA ASP A 39 -14.23 11.51 1.27
C ASP A 39 -13.67 10.96 2.58
N ARG A 40 -14.19 9.81 3.03
CA ARG A 40 -13.68 9.12 4.23
C ARG A 40 -12.24 8.65 4.06
N THR A 41 -11.92 8.06 2.90
CA THR A 41 -10.56 7.60 2.59
C THR A 41 -9.61 8.77 2.44
N LEU A 42 -10.03 9.82 1.73
CA LEU A 42 -9.24 11.03 1.56
C LEU A 42 -8.90 11.68 2.90
N ARG A 43 -9.88 11.77 3.81
CA ARG A 43 -9.69 12.25 5.17
C ARG A 43 -8.68 11.39 5.93
N HIS A 44 -8.79 10.07 5.85
CA HIS A 44 -7.86 9.14 6.49
C HIS A 44 -6.44 9.33 5.96
N VAL A 45 -6.25 9.44 4.65
CA VAL A 45 -4.95 9.70 4.02
C VAL A 45 -4.37 11.03 4.48
N VAL A 46 -5.16 12.11 4.52
CA VAL A 46 -4.72 13.42 5.03
C VAL A 46 -4.31 13.35 6.50
N GLN A 47 -5.11 12.66 7.31
CA GLN A 47 -4.84 12.52 8.75
C GLN A 47 -3.53 11.81 9.05
N HIS A 48 -3.20 10.77 8.28
CA HIS A 48 -2.03 9.91 8.53
C HIS A 48 -0.83 10.20 7.63
N SER A 49 -0.98 11.06 6.60
CA SER A 49 0.13 11.38 5.69
C SER A 49 1.34 11.95 6.45
N PRO A 50 2.53 11.32 6.32
CA PRO A 50 3.76 11.88 6.90
C PRO A 50 4.29 13.09 6.13
N LEU A 51 3.75 13.38 4.95
CA LEU A 51 4.22 14.44 4.05
C LEU A 51 3.61 15.79 4.37
N LEU A 52 2.45 15.80 5.04
CA LEU A 52 1.77 17.03 5.44
C LEU A 52 2.34 17.58 6.75
N SER A 53 2.58 18.89 6.78
CA SER A 53 2.92 19.57 8.03
C SER A 53 1.74 19.49 9.01
N THR A 54 2.03 19.45 10.31
CA THR A 54 0.98 19.41 11.35
C THR A 54 0.03 20.59 11.24
N LYS A 55 0.55 21.79 10.92
CA LYS A 55 -0.26 23.00 10.73
C LYS A 55 -1.21 22.88 9.55
N LEU A 56 -0.73 22.40 8.38
CA LEU A 56 -1.59 22.25 7.21
C LEU A 56 -2.62 21.13 7.43
N ARG A 57 -2.22 20.04 8.08
CA ARG A 57 -3.14 18.93 8.42
C ARG A 57 -4.28 19.41 9.33
N SER A 58 -4.01 20.18 10.37
CA SER A 58 -5.08 20.71 11.24
C SER A 58 -6.02 21.62 10.46
N VAL A 59 -5.51 22.53 9.63
CA VAL A 59 -6.35 23.41 8.80
C VAL A 59 -7.27 22.59 7.87
N LEU A 60 -6.74 21.54 7.21
CA LEU A 60 -7.50 20.70 6.30
C LEU A 60 -8.59 19.87 7.02
N LEU A 61 -8.29 19.38 8.23
CA LEU A 61 -9.23 18.53 8.98
C LEU A 61 -10.27 19.35 9.75
N ASP A 62 -9.88 20.42 10.45
CA ASP A 62 -10.78 21.26 11.26
C ASP A 62 -11.86 21.91 10.40
N SER A 63 -11.50 22.38 9.20
CA SER A 63 -12.46 22.96 8.26
C SER A 63 -13.42 21.92 7.67
N SER A 64 -13.07 20.64 7.69
CA SER A 64 -13.94 19.54 7.24
C SER A 64 -14.89 19.04 8.33
N ASP A 65 -14.55 19.18 9.63
CA ASP A 65 -15.38 18.74 10.77
C ASP A 65 -16.57 19.65 11.03
N ALA A 66 -16.50 20.90 10.61
CA ALA A 66 -17.60 21.86 10.75
C ALA A 66 -18.92 21.44 10.04
N ARG A 67 -18.87 20.38 9.21
CA ARG A 67 -20.04 19.88 8.46
C ARG A 67 -20.83 18.76 9.12
N ASP A 68 -20.16 17.93 9.93
CA ASP A 68 -20.82 16.74 10.51
C ASP A 68 -21.78 17.13 11.64
N THR A 69 -21.77 18.37 12.09
CA THR A 69 -22.52 18.80 13.26
C THR A 69 -23.81 19.58 12.98
N HIS A 70 -23.95 20.30 11.84
CA HIS A 70 -25.22 20.96 11.48
C HIS A 70 -25.31 21.29 10.00
N PRO A 71 -26.45 21.02 9.30
CA PRO A 71 -26.69 21.60 7.98
C PRO A 71 -26.81 23.14 8.12
N PRO A 72 -26.19 23.95 7.25
CA PRO A 72 -26.25 25.39 7.34
C PRO A 72 -27.66 25.89 7.07
N LEU A 73 -28.29 26.48 8.10
CA LEU A 73 -29.59 27.15 7.99
C LEU A 73 -29.47 28.63 7.50
N THR A 74 -28.30 29.04 7.04
CA THR A 74 -28.08 30.44 6.65
C THR A 74 -27.44 30.55 5.27
N ASN A 75 -27.75 31.65 4.55
CA ASN A 75 -27.15 32.05 3.25
C ASN A 75 -25.66 32.44 3.38
N GLY A 76 -24.87 31.71 4.15
CA GLY A 76 -23.41 31.88 4.29
C GLY A 76 -22.65 31.24 3.13
N PRO A 77 -21.33 31.54 2.97
CA PRO A 77 -20.51 30.93 1.94
C PRO A 77 -20.54 29.40 2.06
N VAL A 78 -20.72 28.73 0.92
CA VAL A 78 -20.73 27.25 0.85
C VAL A 78 -19.42 26.73 1.46
N PRO A 79 -19.47 25.85 2.46
CA PRO A 79 -18.24 25.35 3.08
C PRO A 79 -17.38 24.62 2.04
N THR A 80 -16.10 24.96 1.96
CA THR A 80 -15.13 24.38 1.01
C THR A 80 -14.91 22.89 1.33
N THR A 81 -15.00 22.00 0.34
CA THR A 81 -14.77 20.57 0.55
C THR A 81 -13.28 20.30 0.83
N LEU A 82 -12.94 19.20 1.54
CA LEU A 82 -11.55 18.79 1.74
C LEU A 82 -10.82 18.69 0.40
N ARG A 83 -11.49 18.22 -0.64
CA ARG A 83 -10.97 18.14 -2.01
C ARG A 83 -10.62 19.49 -2.62
N GLN A 84 -11.49 20.48 -2.45
CA GLN A 84 -11.23 21.87 -2.89
C GLN A 84 -10.06 22.48 -2.12
N MET A 85 -10.00 22.27 -0.80
CA MET A 85 -8.90 22.76 0.02
C MET A 85 -7.56 22.14 -0.40
N LEU A 86 -7.53 20.84 -0.72
CA LEU A 86 -6.34 20.19 -1.25
C LEU A 86 -5.94 20.75 -2.63
N ALA A 87 -6.90 21.08 -3.47
CA ALA A 87 -6.65 21.72 -4.75
C ALA A 87 -6.07 23.14 -4.60
N ASP A 88 -6.59 23.92 -3.64
CA ASP A 88 -6.09 25.26 -3.33
C ASP A 88 -4.66 25.23 -2.75
N HIS A 89 -4.33 24.20 -1.96
CA HIS A 89 -3.01 24.01 -1.37
C HIS A 89 -2.13 23.01 -2.15
N ARG A 90 -2.38 22.80 -3.44
CA ARG A 90 -1.77 21.75 -4.28
C ARG A 90 -0.24 21.66 -4.18
N ARG A 91 0.46 22.80 -3.97
CA ARG A 91 1.93 22.81 -3.86
C ARG A 91 2.45 22.31 -2.52
N GLU A 92 1.65 22.45 -1.46
CA GLU A 92 2.02 22.13 -0.09
C GLU A 92 1.36 20.83 0.37
N ALA A 93 0.19 20.50 -0.15
CA ALA A 93 -0.59 19.32 0.18
C ALA A 93 -0.17 18.11 -0.69
N VAL A 94 1.08 17.70 -0.56
CA VAL A 94 1.61 16.51 -1.22
C VAL A 94 1.18 15.28 -0.39
N LEU A 95 0.37 14.40 -0.97
CA LEU A 95 -0.11 13.17 -0.30
C LEU A 95 0.78 11.96 -0.58
N SER A 96 1.55 11.97 -1.67
CA SER A 96 2.43 10.86 -2.06
C SER A 96 3.71 11.36 -2.73
N GLU A 97 4.81 10.64 -2.54
CA GLU A 97 6.07 10.82 -3.27
C GLU A 97 6.12 10.00 -4.57
N PHE A 98 5.12 9.16 -4.84
CA PHE A 98 5.10 8.29 -6.02
C PHE A 98 5.24 9.06 -7.35
N PRO A 99 4.57 10.22 -7.57
CA PRO A 99 4.78 11.02 -8.78
C PRO A 99 6.22 11.52 -8.96
N GLN A 100 6.93 11.78 -7.85
CA GLN A 100 8.33 12.21 -7.89
C GLN A 100 9.27 11.05 -8.18
N LEU A 101 8.94 9.82 -7.72
CA LEU A 101 9.64 8.59 -8.09
C LEU A 101 9.45 8.29 -9.58
N LEU A 102 8.21 8.39 -10.06
CA LEU A 102 7.86 8.13 -11.45
C LEU A 102 8.54 9.11 -12.42
N SER A 103 8.68 10.37 -12.03
CA SER A 103 9.40 11.40 -12.81
C SER A 103 10.92 11.34 -12.66
N GLY A 104 11.46 10.50 -11.78
CA GLY A 104 12.89 10.40 -11.51
C GLY A 104 13.47 11.55 -10.67
N GLN A 105 12.64 12.43 -10.11
CA GLN A 105 13.10 13.53 -9.24
C GLN A 105 13.71 13.01 -7.93
N ILE A 106 13.21 11.88 -7.45
CA ILE A 106 13.76 11.13 -6.32
C ILE A 106 13.94 9.67 -6.74
N SER A 107 14.81 8.94 -6.06
CA SER A 107 15.11 7.54 -6.43
C SER A 107 15.32 6.67 -5.20
N LEU A 108 14.97 5.39 -5.35
CA LEU A 108 15.31 4.33 -4.42
C LEU A 108 16.74 3.87 -4.66
N LYS A 109 17.54 3.74 -3.60
CA LYS A 109 18.97 3.39 -3.68
C LYS A 109 19.21 1.88 -3.71
N VAL A 110 18.27 1.11 -3.17
CA VAL A 110 18.27 -0.35 -3.17
C VAL A 110 16.92 -0.85 -3.68
N PRO A 111 16.84 -2.09 -4.19
CA PRO A 111 15.57 -2.69 -4.55
C PRO A 111 14.58 -2.72 -3.38
N VAL A 112 13.36 -2.28 -3.64
CA VAL A 112 12.22 -2.32 -2.70
C VAL A 112 11.16 -3.24 -3.28
N PHE A 113 10.88 -4.33 -2.60
CA PHE A 113 9.77 -5.22 -2.91
C PHE A 113 8.59 -4.87 -2.02
N THR A 114 7.49 -4.43 -2.60
CA THR A 114 6.32 -3.95 -1.87
C THR A 114 5.06 -4.67 -2.31
N VAL A 115 4.19 -4.96 -1.37
CA VAL A 115 2.78 -5.25 -1.68
C VAL A 115 1.98 -3.94 -1.66
N TYR A 116 0.77 -3.94 -2.19
CA TYR A 116 -0.13 -2.80 -2.04
C TYR A 116 -0.90 -2.89 -0.71
N GLY A 117 -1.25 -1.73 -0.17
CA GLY A 117 -1.96 -1.62 1.11
C GLY A 117 -3.48 -1.51 0.94
N ALA A 118 -4.15 -1.20 2.05
CA ALA A 118 -5.60 -1.01 2.08
C ALA A 118 -6.04 0.37 1.56
N CYS A 119 -5.20 1.39 1.72
CA CYS A 119 -5.51 2.77 1.36
C CYS A 119 -4.66 3.21 0.18
N GLU A 120 -4.92 2.64 -1.01
CA GLU A 120 -4.21 2.97 -2.25
C GLU A 120 -5.18 3.05 -3.43
N ASP A 121 -4.76 3.72 -4.51
CA ASP A 121 -5.57 3.85 -5.71
C ASP A 121 -5.34 2.66 -6.64
N VAL A 122 -6.34 1.80 -6.75
CA VAL A 122 -6.30 0.61 -7.58
C VAL A 122 -5.91 0.89 -9.04
N HIS A 123 -6.31 2.04 -9.59
CA HIS A 123 -5.94 2.41 -10.96
C HIS A 123 -4.43 2.67 -11.11
N ILE A 124 -3.80 3.21 -10.06
CA ILE A 124 -2.35 3.44 -10.07
C ILE A 124 -1.61 2.12 -9.86
N VAL A 125 -2.08 1.29 -8.93
CA VAL A 125 -1.48 -0.03 -8.68
C VAL A 125 -1.55 -0.91 -9.93
N GLU A 126 -2.68 -0.92 -10.66
CA GLU A 126 -2.82 -1.66 -11.92
C GLU A 126 -1.86 -1.17 -13.01
N ARG A 127 -1.60 0.13 -13.10
CA ARG A 127 -0.60 0.68 -14.03
C ARG A 127 0.83 0.29 -13.67
N VAL A 128 1.14 0.17 -12.38
CA VAL A 128 2.43 -0.35 -11.93
C VAL A 128 2.54 -1.84 -12.25
N ARG A 129 1.48 -2.62 -11.97
CA ARG A 129 1.41 -4.05 -12.24
C ARG A 129 1.54 -4.38 -13.73
N SER A 130 0.85 -3.63 -14.58
CA SER A 130 0.92 -3.82 -16.05
C SER A 130 2.25 -3.34 -16.66
N GLY A 131 3.12 -2.69 -15.89
CA GLY A 131 4.38 -2.11 -16.37
C GLY A 131 4.21 -0.79 -17.15
N GLU A 132 3.00 -0.21 -17.17
CA GLU A 132 2.77 1.14 -17.73
C GLU A 132 3.54 2.18 -16.90
N TYR A 133 3.53 2.04 -15.58
CA TYR A 133 4.35 2.83 -14.67
C TYR A 133 5.53 2.02 -14.17
N GLN A 134 6.74 2.49 -14.48
CA GLN A 134 7.97 1.86 -14.05
C GLN A 134 8.81 2.82 -13.21
N VAL A 135 9.19 2.37 -12.02
CA VAL A 135 10.07 3.11 -11.11
C VAL A 135 11.30 2.23 -10.87
N PRO A 136 12.51 2.71 -11.15
CA PRO A 136 13.74 1.96 -10.89
C PRO A 136 13.81 1.53 -9.41
N ASN A 137 14.21 0.28 -9.17
CA ASN A 137 14.30 -0.34 -7.84
C ASN A 137 12.97 -0.48 -7.08
N LEU A 138 11.80 -0.29 -7.71
CA LEU A 138 10.51 -0.58 -7.10
C LEU A 138 9.87 -1.78 -7.79
N HIS A 139 9.61 -2.83 -7.01
CA HIS A 139 9.02 -4.07 -7.47
C HIS A 139 7.70 -4.30 -6.71
N LEU A 140 6.59 -4.24 -7.42
CA LEU A 140 5.30 -4.61 -6.86
C LEU A 140 5.21 -6.13 -6.80
N MET A 141 4.89 -6.66 -5.62
CA MET A 141 4.58 -8.06 -5.41
C MET A 141 3.06 -8.22 -5.35
N ASP A 142 2.56 -9.15 -6.11
CA ASP A 142 1.14 -9.50 -6.16
C ASP A 142 0.94 -11.02 -6.13
N GLU A 143 -0.30 -11.45 -6.21
CA GLU A 143 -0.71 -12.86 -6.20
C GLU A 143 -0.22 -13.66 -7.40
N SER A 144 0.04 -13.00 -8.54
CA SER A 144 0.41 -13.67 -9.79
C SER A 144 1.92 -13.79 -9.99
N THR A 145 2.72 -13.02 -9.23
CA THR A 145 4.16 -12.95 -9.41
C THR A 145 4.94 -13.42 -8.18
N THR A 146 6.08 -14.07 -8.42
CA THR A 146 7.01 -14.47 -7.36
C THR A 146 8.40 -13.96 -7.69
N HIS A 147 9.19 -13.64 -6.67
CA HIS A 147 10.55 -13.12 -6.86
C HIS A 147 11.56 -14.01 -6.14
N ALA A 148 12.67 -14.33 -6.82
CA ALA A 148 13.79 -15.03 -6.21
C ALA A 148 14.94 -14.04 -5.97
N ILE A 149 15.51 -14.06 -4.77
CA ILE A 149 16.65 -13.23 -4.37
C ILE A 149 17.73 -14.15 -3.81
N ASP A 150 18.94 -14.06 -4.36
CA ASP A 150 20.08 -14.80 -3.85
C ASP A 150 20.80 -13.95 -2.78
N VAL A 151 20.95 -14.52 -1.58
CA VAL A 151 21.65 -13.91 -0.45
C VAL A 151 22.73 -14.87 0.04
N GLY A 152 23.94 -14.66 -0.43
CA GLY A 152 25.05 -15.60 -0.18
C GLY A 152 24.78 -16.96 -0.80
N SER A 153 24.69 -18.00 0.03
CA SER A 153 24.37 -19.36 -0.39
C SER A 153 22.88 -19.72 -0.31
N LEU A 154 22.05 -18.78 0.15
CA LEU A 154 20.60 -18.99 0.30
C LEU A 154 19.86 -18.33 -0.83
N ARG A 155 18.83 -19.00 -1.35
CA ARG A 155 17.84 -18.44 -2.25
C ARG A 155 16.55 -18.17 -1.47
N LEU A 156 16.11 -16.92 -1.48
CA LEU A 156 14.87 -16.49 -0.88
C LEU A 156 13.79 -16.41 -1.96
N ARG A 157 12.65 -17.04 -1.74
CA ARG A 157 11.46 -16.92 -2.57
C ARG A 157 10.47 -15.97 -1.92
N LEU A 158 10.24 -14.82 -2.52
CA LEU A 158 9.25 -13.85 -2.07
C LEU A 158 7.90 -14.12 -2.73
N LEU A 159 6.88 -14.21 -1.90
CA LEU A 159 5.46 -14.32 -2.25
C LEU A 159 4.77 -13.06 -1.73
N GLY A 160 3.92 -12.42 -2.52
CA GLY A 160 3.30 -11.15 -2.17
C GLY A 160 1.78 -11.19 -2.16
N LEU A 161 1.14 -10.62 -1.14
CA LEU A 161 -0.30 -10.44 -1.09
C LEU A 161 -0.66 -9.07 -0.51
N GLY A 162 -1.19 -8.20 -1.35
CA GLY A 162 -1.65 -6.86 -0.95
C GLY A 162 -3.12 -6.83 -0.57
N GLY A 163 -3.56 -5.65 -0.12
CA GLY A 163 -4.96 -5.37 0.22
C GLY A 163 -5.41 -5.84 1.59
N ALA A 164 -6.49 -5.27 2.07
CA ALA A 164 -7.09 -5.66 3.34
C ALA A 164 -7.96 -6.92 3.21
N ILE A 165 -7.93 -7.80 4.20
CA ILE A 165 -8.90 -8.89 4.30
C ILE A 165 -10.21 -8.32 4.86
N VAL A 166 -11.22 -8.27 4.00
CA VAL A 166 -12.57 -7.76 4.34
C VAL A 166 -13.59 -8.87 4.07
N PRO A 167 -14.10 -9.57 5.11
CA PRO A 167 -14.89 -10.80 4.94
C PRO A 167 -16.06 -10.70 3.97
N HIS A 168 -16.81 -9.59 3.99
CA HIS A 168 -17.95 -9.38 3.11
C HIS A 168 -17.58 -8.95 1.68
N LYS A 169 -16.28 -8.74 1.41
CA LYS A 169 -15.75 -8.35 0.08
C LYS A 169 -14.88 -9.43 -0.58
N LEU A 170 -14.79 -10.61 0.00
CA LEU A 170 -13.95 -11.69 -0.52
C LEU A 170 -14.35 -12.15 -1.95
N PHE A 171 -15.58 -11.87 -2.38
CA PHE A 171 -16.11 -12.18 -3.71
C PHE A 171 -16.53 -10.93 -4.49
N ASP A 172 -16.13 -9.74 -4.03
CA ASP A 172 -16.44 -8.45 -4.65
C ASP A 172 -15.16 -7.84 -5.22
N HIS A 173 -15.15 -7.55 -6.53
CA HIS A 173 -14.01 -6.86 -7.18
C HIS A 173 -14.11 -5.33 -7.07
N GLY A 174 -15.24 -4.79 -6.67
CA GLY A 174 -15.46 -3.35 -6.64
C GLY A 174 -15.54 -2.72 -8.03
N SER A 175 -15.01 -1.51 -8.16
CA SER A 175 -15.02 -0.73 -9.41
C SER A 175 -13.66 -0.72 -10.14
N ALA A 176 -12.77 -1.62 -9.76
CA ALA A 176 -11.43 -1.66 -10.34
C ALA A 176 -11.44 -2.13 -11.80
N PRO A 177 -10.61 -1.55 -12.66
CA PRO A 177 -10.28 -2.17 -13.94
C PRO A 177 -9.33 -3.35 -13.69
N GLY A 178 -9.52 -4.46 -14.38
CA GLY A 178 -8.62 -5.60 -14.28
C GLY A 178 -8.94 -6.59 -13.16
N THR A 179 -7.94 -7.25 -12.61
CA THR A 179 -8.09 -8.38 -11.69
C THR A 179 -7.95 -8.01 -10.21
N MET A 180 -7.35 -6.86 -9.91
CA MET A 180 -7.26 -6.36 -8.53
C MET A 180 -8.59 -5.83 -8.04
N ALA A 181 -8.85 -6.01 -6.75
CA ALA A 181 -10.09 -5.56 -6.12
C ALA A 181 -9.88 -4.22 -5.40
N GLY A 182 -10.73 -3.25 -5.72
CA GLY A 182 -10.63 -1.93 -5.13
C GLY A 182 -11.68 -0.95 -5.63
N GLY A 183 -11.68 0.22 -5.03
CA GLY A 183 -12.51 1.35 -5.42
C GLY A 183 -12.47 2.48 -4.39
N HIS A 184 -12.71 3.69 -4.84
CA HIS A 184 -12.75 4.88 -3.99
C HIS A 184 -11.50 5.09 -3.11
N GLY A 185 -10.33 4.69 -3.62
CA GLY A 185 -9.04 4.81 -2.90
C GLY A 185 -8.82 3.76 -1.82
N THR A 186 -9.56 2.64 -1.87
CA THR A 186 -9.34 1.47 -1.01
C THR A 186 -9.13 0.22 -1.84
N MET A 187 -8.30 -0.70 -1.32
CA MET A 187 -8.03 -1.98 -1.95
C MET A 187 -8.21 -3.11 -0.93
N TRP A 188 -8.72 -4.22 -1.40
CA TRP A 188 -8.93 -5.43 -0.59
C TRP A 188 -8.55 -6.67 -1.37
N THR A 189 -8.39 -7.77 -0.64
CA THR A 189 -8.03 -9.07 -1.20
C THR A 189 -9.29 -9.90 -1.44
N THR A 190 -9.39 -10.58 -2.57
CA THR A 190 -10.46 -11.53 -2.90
C THR A 190 -10.02 -12.98 -2.72
N MET A 191 -10.98 -13.89 -2.68
CA MET A 191 -10.71 -15.34 -2.68
C MET A 191 -10.00 -15.80 -3.96
N LEU A 192 -10.27 -15.12 -5.10
CA LEU A 192 -9.58 -15.42 -6.36
C LEU A 192 -8.08 -15.14 -6.23
N GLN A 193 -7.70 -13.99 -5.65
CA GLN A 193 -6.30 -13.63 -5.44
C GLN A 193 -5.59 -14.59 -4.47
N LEU A 194 -6.29 -15.04 -3.42
CA LEU A 194 -5.75 -16.06 -2.52
C LEU A 194 -5.48 -17.39 -3.26
N GLY A 195 -6.41 -17.81 -4.12
CA GLY A 195 -6.25 -19.00 -4.95
C GLY A 195 -5.11 -18.86 -5.96
N GLU A 196 -5.01 -17.71 -6.63
CA GLU A 196 -3.96 -17.43 -7.61
C GLU A 196 -2.57 -17.42 -6.97
N LEU A 197 -2.44 -16.83 -5.76
CA LEU A 197 -1.17 -16.87 -5.02
C LEU A 197 -0.81 -18.31 -4.64
N PHE A 198 -1.78 -19.11 -4.19
CA PHE A 198 -1.55 -20.51 -3.88
C PHE A 198 -1.02 -21.27 -5.10
N GLU A 199 -1.69 -21.13 -6.25
CA GLU A 199 -1.28 -21.78 -7.51
C GLU A 199 0.11 -21.32 -7.96
N SER A 200 0.36 -20.00 -7.95
CA SER A 200 1.67 -19.42 -8.30
C SER A 200 2.78 -19.93 -7.39
N ALA A 201 2.51 -20.02 -6.09
CA ALA A 201 3.46 -20.53 -5.10
C ALA A 201 3.75 -22.03 -5.28
N GLN A 202 2.75 -22.84 -5.63
CA GLN A 202 2.92 -24.28 -5.89
C GLN A 202 3.72 -24.53 -7.17
N HIS A 203 3.47 -23.72 -8.20
CA HIS A 203 4.12 -23.88 -9.49
C HIS A 203 5.65 -23.70 -9.42
N VAL A 204 6.13 -22.81 -8.53
CA VAL A 204 7.56 -22.50 -8.33
C VAL A 204 8.14 -23.15 -7.08
N TYR A 205 7.49 -24.18 -6.52
CA TYR A 205 7.95 -24.80 -5.27
C TYR A 205 9.31 -25.47 -5.45
N ASP A 206 10.29 -25.04 -4.63
CA ASP A 206 11.60 -25.69 -4.49
C ASP A 206 11.90 -25.83 -3.00
N PRO A 207 12.12 -27.06 -2.47
CA PRO A 207 12.41 -27.29 -1.06
C PRO A 207 13.77 -26.74 -0.62
N ALA A 208 14.65 -26.34 -1.55
CA ALA A 208 15.93 -25.73 -1.24
C ALA A 208 15.84 -24.20 -1.03
N GLU A 209 14.70 -23.58 -1.35
CA GLU A 209 14.47 -22.15 -1.16
C GLU A 209 13.86 -21.86 0.20
N VAL A 210 14.26 -20.72 0.80
CA VAL A 210 13.57 -20.14 1.97
C VAL A 210 12.43 -19.27 1.48
N ARG A 211 11.21 -19.59 1.87
CA ARG A 211 9.98 -18.96 1.38
C ARG A 211 9.49 -17.89 2.37
N ILE A 212 9.30 -16.68 1.86
CA ILE A 212 8.85 -15.54 2.66
C ILE A 212 7.54 -15.02 2.07
N LEU A 213 6.47 -15.10 2.85
CA LEU A 213 5.20 -14.44 2.52
C LEU A 213 5.21 -13.01 3.05
N VAL A 214 5.17 -12.04 2.15
CA VAL A 214 5.00 -10.62 2.48
C VAL A 214 3.55 -10.26 2.24
N SER A 215 2.84 -9.83 3.27
CA SER A 215 1.42 -9.50 3.15
C SER A 215 1.06 -8.20 3.86
N TYR A 216 0.01 -7.52 3.38
CA TYR A 216 -0.58 -6.43 4.12
C TYR A 216 -1.32 -6.94 5.36
N GLY A 217 -2.21 -7.93 5.20
CA GLY A 217 -2.88 -8.62 6.30
C GLY A 217 -1.90 -9.42 7.17
N ALA A 218 -2.12 -9.46 8.49
CA ALA A 218 -1.25 -10.16 9.42
C ALA A 218 -1.84 -11.53 9.81
N PRO A 219 -1.05 -12.63 9.76
CA PRO A 219 -1.50 -13.96 10.17
C PRO A 219 -2.12 -13.98 11.57
N GLY A 220 -1.52 -13.29 12.55
CA GLY A 220 -2.02 -13.24 13.91
C GLY A 220 -3.37 -12.52 14.08
N ARG A 221 -3.89 -11.88 13.03
CA ARG A 221 -5.19 -11.18 13.02
C ARG A 221 -6.17 -11.82 12.04
N ASP A 222 -5.67 -12.22 10.87
CA ASP A 222 -6.49 -12.65 9.74
C ASP A 222 -6.24 -14.15 9.49
N VAL A 223 -7.19 -15.00 9.92
CA VAL A 223 -7.09 -16.46 9.82
C VAL A 223 -6.84 -16.94 8.39
N LEU A 224 -7.38 -16.25 7.37
CA LEU A 224 -7.14 -16.61 5.97
C LEU A 224 -5.68 -16.44 5.57
N ILE A 225 -4.99 -15.42 6.10
CA ILE A 225 -3.56 -15.21 5.85
C ILE A 225 -2.73 -16.28 6.55
N ASP A 226 -3.11 -16.66 7.77
CA ASP A 226 -2.46 -17.74 8.51
C ASP A 226 -2.58 -19.08 7.74
N GLN A 227 -3.79 -19.44 7.32
CA GLN A 227 -4.02 -20.65 6.51
C GLN A 227 -3.26 -20.59 5.17
N LEU A 228 -3.23 -19.43 4.51
CA LEU A 228 -2.48 -19.26 3.27
C LEU A 228 -0.98 -19.45 3.49
N ALA A 229 -0.41 -18.89 4.57
CA ALA A 229 1.01 -19.02 4.89
C ALA A 229 1.41 -20.51 5.02
N HIS A 230 0.58 -21.31 5.70
CA HIS A 230 0.78 -22.75 5.79
C HIS A 230 0.62 -23.44 4.41
N ALA A 231 -0.41 -23.10 3.65
CA ALA A 231 -0.68 -23.71 2.36
C ALA A 231 0.42 -23.45 1.33
N VAL A 232 1.02 -22.25 1.34
CA VAL A 232 2.14 -21.91 0.44
C VAL A 232 3.50 -22.34 1.00
N HIS A 233 3.55 -23.04 2.13
CA HIS A 233 4.77 -23.46 2.80
C HIS A 233 5.74 -22.31 3.08
N ALA A 234 5.24 -21.20 3.63
CA ALA A 234 6.07 -20.06 3.99
C ALA A 234 6.87 -20.39 5.27
N ASP A 235 8.19 -20.24 5.19
CA ASP A 235 9.08 -20.36 6.37
C ASP A 235 8.98 -19.12 7.27
N PHE A 236 8.73 -17.97 6.64
CA PHE A 236 8.55 -16.69 7.33
C PHE A 236 7.38 -15.91 6.76
N THR A 237 6.72 -15.14 7.63
CA THR A 237 5.72 -14.15 7.25
C THR A 237 6.14 -12.76 7.71
N ILE A 238 5.97 -11.76 6.84
CA ILE A 238 6.24 -10.35 7.15
C ILE A 238 4.98 -9.55 6.79
N SER A 239 4.40 -8.86 7.77
CA SER A 239 3.13 -8.15 7.58
C SER A 239 3.08 -6.80 8.30
N GLY A 240 2.21 -5.90 7.86
CA GLY A 240 2.14 -4.51 8.33
C GLY A 240 0.89 -4.12 9.10
N SER A 241 -0.24 -4.83 8.97
CA SER A 241 -1.55 -4.36 9.45
C SER A 241 -1.75 -4.30 10.97
N LEU A 242 -0.82 -4.83 11.76
CA LEU A 242 -0.88 -4.74 13.21
C LEU A 242 -0.44 -3.37 13.75
N HIS A 243 0.25 -2.57 12.94
CA HIS A 243 0.81 -1.25 13.31
C HIS A 243 1.72 -1.27 14.55
N LEU A 244 2.22 -2.43 14.93
CA LEU A 244 3.18 -2.62 16.02
C LEU A 244 4.19 -3.69 15.64
N ARG A 245 5.40 -3.59 16.21
CA ARG A 245 6.42 -4.62 16.04
C ARG A 245 6.08 -5.81 16.94
N HIS A 246 5.76 -6.93 16.33
CA HIS A 246 5.46 -8.18 17.00
C HIS A 246 6.17 -9.31 16.25
N ALA A 247 6.78 -10.23 16.98
CA ALA A 247 7.38 -11.43 16.42
C ALA A 247 6.82 -12.65 17.18
N MET A 248 6.39 -13.64 16.43
CA MET A 248 5.96 -14.94 16.94
C MET A 248 6.75 -16.02 16.22
N SER A 249 7.01 -17.15 16.90
CA SER A 249 7.41 -18.40 16.27
C SER A 249 6.22 -19.36 16.34
N TYR A 250 6.00 -20.08 15.27
CA TYR A 250 5.00 -21.15 15.19
C TYR A 250 5.63 -22.48 15.63
#